data_a2bd0a8e31fdeb4ec9e4d94f45def15f
#
_entry.id   a2bd0a8e31fdeb4ec9e4d94f45def15f
#
_cell.length_a   1.000
_cell.length_b   1.000
_cell.length_c   1.000
_cell.angle_alpha   90.00
_cell.angle_beta   90.00
_cell.angle_gamma   90.00
#
_symmetry.space_group_name_H-M   'P 1'
#
loop_
_entity.id
_entity.type
_entity.pdbx_description
1 polymer ?
#
loop_
_entity_poly.entity_id
_entity_poly.type
_entity_poly.pdbx_seq_one_letter_code
_entity_poly.pdbx_strand_id
1 'polypeptide(L)'
;MAQSSLELAQVQAAQTLTDFDQNLFLDVEQFNLQAEQVATAAKSDTVAMKMYEVTKQRFLIGKIEVLELNNADTKKDQNRRAYIQSLQNYWNYFYNLRSLALFDFLNNKPLETDYEKLVQ
;
A
#
# COMPACT_ATOMS: atom_id res chain seq x y z
N MET A 1 30.35 -36.84 6.59
CA MET A 1 30.64 -35.63 5.87
C MET A 1 29.57 -35.25 4.85
N ALA A 2 29.14 -36.18 3.99
CA ALA A 2 28.03 -35.91 3.07
C ALA A 2 26.70 -35.66 3.78
N GLN A 3 26.47 -36.35 4.90
CA GLN A 3 25.26 -36.14 5.72
C GLN A 3 25.26 -34.76 6.38
N SER A 4 26.40 -34.29 6.86
CA SER A 4 26.51 -32.94 7.46
C SER A 4 26.24 -31.84 6.45
N SER A 5 26.72 -31.98 5.22
CA SER A 5 26.49 -31.04 4.14
C SER A 5 25.01 -31.03 3.73
N LEU A 6 24.37 -32.18 3.71
CA LEU A 6 22.96 -32.33 3.38
C LEU A 6 22.08 -31.70 4.49
N GLU A 7 22.40 -31.96 5.76
CA GLU A 7 21.70 -31.38 6.89
C GLU A 7 21.85 -29.88 6.90
N LEU A 8 23.04 -29.34 6.63
CA LEU A 8 23.25 -27.89 6.55
C LEU A 8 22.43 -27.25 5.44
N ALA A 9 22.39 -27.91 4.26
CA ALA A 9 21.59 -27.43 3.14
C ALA A 9 20.11 -27.44 3.47
N GLN A 10 19.61 -28.45 4.17
CA GLN A 10 18.22 -28.52 4.61
C GLN A 10 17.90 -27.46 5.62
N VAL A 11 18.79 -27.15 6.57
CA VAL A 11 18.61 -26.11 7.55
C VAL A 11 18.58 -24.74 6.87
N GLN A 12 19.49 -24.51 5.92
CA GLN A 12 19.53 -23.26 5.17
C GLN A 12 18.27 -23.07 4.33
N ALA A 13 17.78 -24.12 3.69
CA ALA A 13 16.55 -24.07 2.91
C ALA A 13 15.34 -23.76 3.81
N ALA A 14 15.26 -24.41 4.98
CA ALA A 14 14.21 -24.18 5.94
C ALA A 14 14.25 -22.73 6.47
N GLN A 15 15.44 -22.21 6.73
CA GLN A 15 15.62 -20.85 7.20
C GLN A 15 15.24 -19.84 6.12
N THR A 16 15.60 -20.09 4.88
CA THR A 16 15.22 -19.24 3.74
C THR A 16 13.70 -19.18 3.60
N LEU A 17 13.01 -20.30 3.73
CA LEU A 17 11.55 -20.34 3.69
C LEU A 17 10.93 -19.57 4.85
N THR A 18 11.49 -19.72 6.05
CA THR A 18 11.01 -18.98 7.23
C THR A 18 11.19 -17.47 7.05
N ASP A 19 12.37 -17.06 6.56
CA ASP A 19 12.64 -15.64 6.28
C ASP A 19 11.70 -15.10 5.21
N PHE A 20 11.43 -15.89 4.19
CA PHE A 20 10.48 -15.51 3.13
C PHE A 20 9.08 -15.34 3.68
N ASP A 21 8.61 -16.28 4.51
CA ASP A 21 7.29 -16.20 5.14
C ASP A 21 7.17 -14.98 6.05
N GLN A 22 8.23 -14.66 6.82
CA GLN A 22 8.27 -13.46 7.65
C GLN A 22 8.22 -12.19 6.82
N ASN A 23 8.99 -12.13 5.73
CA ASN A 23 9.00 -10.99 4.83
C ASN A 23 7.63 -10.80 4.18
N LEU A 24 7.00 -11.89 3.75
CA LEU A 24 5.66 -11.84 3.17
C LEU A 24 4.64 -11.35 4.19
N PHE A 25 4.73 -11.81 5.44
CA PHE A 25 3.86 -11.36 6.52
C PHE A 25 4.02 -9.85 6.76
N LEU A 26 5.26 -9.35 6.81
CA LEU A 26 5.53 -7.94 6.98
C LEU A 26 5.00 -7.12 5.80
N ASP A 27 5.14 -7.62 4.58
CA ASP A 27 4.64 -6.96 3.39
C ASP A 27 3.11 -6.88 3.40
N VAL A 28 2.43 -7.94 3.85
CA VAL A 28 0.98 -7.94 3.99
C VAL A 28 0.54 -6.93 5.05
N GLU A 29 1.26 -6.85 6.17
CA GLU A 29 0.97 -5.86 7.21
C GLU A 29 1.18 -4.44 6.70
N GLN A 30 2.24 -4.20 5.95
CA GLN A 30 2.49 -2.89 5.31
C GLN A 30 1.38 -2.54 4.33
N PHE A 31 0.92 -3.51 3.56
CA PHE A 31 -0.18 -3.30 2.63
C PHE A 31 -1.46 -2.92 3.37
N ASN A 32 -1.79 -3.60 4.46
CA ASN A 32 -2.95 -3.28 5.29
C ASN A 32 -2.82 -1.87 5.90
N LEU A 33 -1.62 -1.50 6.33
CA LEU A 33 -1.34 -0.16 6.85
C LEU A 33 -1.57 0.90 5.77
N GLN A 34 -1.14 0.62 4.54
CA GLN A 34 -1.36 1.53 3.41
C GLN A 34 -2.85 1.68 3.12
N ALA A 35 -3.63 0.61 3.23
CA ALA A 35 -5.09 0.67 3.07
C ALA A 35 -5.73 1.59 4.11
N GLU A 36 -5.28 1.50 5.37
CA GLU A 36 -5.74 2.40 6.44
C GLU A 36 -5.34 3.85 6.17
N GLN A 37 -4.13 4.07 5.68
CA GLN A 37 -3.66 5.42 5.34
C GLN A 37 -4.48 6.02 4.20
N VAL A 38 -4.84 5.24 3.20
CA VAL A 38 -5.72 5.69 2.11
C VAL A 38 -7.09 6.09 2.67
N ALA A 39 -7.67 5.28 3.54
CA ALA A 39 -8.97 5.58 4.16
C ALA A 39 -8.91 6.87 4.97
N THR A 40 -7.85 7.06 5.75
CA THR A 40 -7.65 8.29 6.54
C THR A 40 -7.45 9.50 5.64
N ALA A 41 -6.65 9.37 4.59
CA ALA A 41 -6.40 10.45 3.65
C ALA A 41 -7.67 10.83 2.89
N ALA A 42 -8.51 9.84 2.53
CA ALA A 42 -9.79 10.09 1.89
C ALA A 42 -10.73 10.88 2.81
N LYS A 43 -10.78 10.56 4.09
CA LYS A 43 -11.55 11.31 5.08
C LYS A 43 -11.04 12.74 5.22
N SER A 44 -9.73 12.92 5.31
CA SER A 44 -9.11 14.24 5.40
C SER A 44 -9.39 15.08 4.16
N ASP A 45 -9.35 14.47 2.98
CA ASP A 45 -9.69 15.14 1.73
C ASP A 45 -11.15 15.60 1.74
N THR A 46 -12.08 14.75 2.17
CA THR A 46 -13.50 15.07 2.25
C THR A 46 -13.75 16.21 3.25
N VAL A 47 -13.12 16.17 4.42
CA VAL A 47 -13.25 17.21 5.44
C VAL A 47 -12.69 18.54 4.91
N ALA A 48 -11.53 18.51 4.24
CA ALA A 48 -10.93 19.72 3.69
C ALA A 48 -11.80 20.35 2.60
N MET A 49 -12.43 19.52 1.76
CA MET A 49 -13.39 20.00 0.75
C MET A 49 -14.60 20.67 1.39
N LYS A 50 -15.16 20.07 2.43
CA LYS A 50 -16.29 20.65 3.16
C LYS A 50 -15.92 21.96 3.84
N MET A 51 -14.74 22.00 4.46
CA MET A 51 -14.24 23.23 5.10
C MET A 51 -14.04 24.34 4.07
N TYR A 52 -13.50 23.98 2.90
CA TYR A 52 -13.36 24.94 1.81
C TYR A 52 -14.71 25.52 1.38
N GLU A 53 -15.71 24.66 1.19
CA GLU A 53 -17.05 25.10 0.77
C GLU A 53 -17.70 26.03 1.81
N VAL A 54 -17.60 25.69 3.10
CA VAL A 54 -18.11 26.52 4.19
C VAL A 54 -17.37 27.85 4.23
N THR A 55 -16.04 27.83 4.11
CA THR A 55 -15.21 29.04 4.12
C THR A 55 -15.54 29.95 2.93
N LYS A 56 -15.72 29.33 1.75
CA LYS A 56 -16.10 30.06 0.55
C LYS A 56 -17.45 30.80 0.73
N GLN A 57 -18.43 30.11 1.31
CA GLN A 57 -19.73 30.73 1.57
C GLN A 57 -19.63 31.87 2.58
N ARG A 58 -18.83 31.70 3.63
CA ARG A 58 -18.57 32.77 4.61
C ARG A 58 -17.90 33.98 3.95
N PHE A 59 -16.97 33.73 3.03
CA PHE A 59 -16.33 34.79 2.28
C PHE A 59 -17.34 35.54 1.41
N LEU A 60 -18.24 34.84 0.71
CA LEU A 60 -19.21 35.42 -0.18
C LEU A 60 -20.21 36.32 0.58
N ILE A 61 -20.52 36.01 1.84
CA ILE A 61 -21.40 36.85 2.68
C ILE A 61 -20.61 37.87 3.51
N GLY A 62 -19.31 38.02 3.27
CA GLY A 62 -18.49 39.06 3.86
C GLY A 62 -18.07 38.83 5.31
N LYS A 63 -18.17 37.57 5.82
CA LYS A 63 -17.83 37.28 7.23
C LYS A 63 -16.37 36.98 7.47
N ILE A 64 -15.60 36.69 6.42
CA ILE A 64 -14.18 36.35 6.54
C ILE A 64 -13.38 37.07 5.46
N GLU A 65 -12.06 37.14 5.68
CA GLU A 65 -11.13 37.77 4.76
C GLU A 65 -10.63 36.77 3.72
N VAL A 66 -10.08 37.30 2.60
CA VAL A 66 -9.51 36.54 1.49
C VAL A 66 -8.42 35.60 1.98
N LEU A 67 -7.65 36.00 3.00
CA LEU A 67 -6.57 35.19 3.54
C LEU A 67 -7.09 33.84 4.08
N GLU A 68 -8.22 33.87 4.78
CA GLU A 68 -8.83 32.64 5.31
C GLU A 68 -9.30 31.72 4.18
N LEU A 69 -9.86 32.29 3.12
CA LEU A 69 -10.28 31.53 1.95
C LEU A 69 -9.08 30.90 1.25
N ASN A 70 -8.00 31.66 1.07
CA ASN A 70 -6.77 31.13 0.46
C ASN A 70 -6.15 30.02 1.30
N ASN A 71 -6.16 30.14 2.63
CA ASN A 71 -5.68 29.10 3.53
C ASN A 71 -6.50 27.82 3.40
N ALA A 72 -7.82 27.94 3.31
CA ALA A 72 -8.71 26.79 3.14
C ALA A 72 -8.50 26.14 1.78
N ASP A 73 -8.27 26.93 0.73
CA ASP A 73 -7.97 26.41 -0.61
C ASP A 73 -6.65 25.66 -0.63
N THR A 74 -5.61 26.21 0.01
CA THR A 74 -4.31 25.56 0.13
C THR A 74 -4.43 24.23 0.86
N LYS A 75 -5.16 24.18 1.98
CA LYS A 75 -5.39 22.95 2.73
C LYS A 75 -6.14 21.92 1.91
N LYS A 76 -7.15 22.37 1.16
CA LYS A 76 -7.90 21.48 0.26
C LYS A 76 -6.97 20.83 -0.75
N ASP A 77 -6.11 21.60 -1.40
CA ASP A 77 -5.17 21.10 -2.40
C ASP A 77 -4.13 20.18 -1.77
N GLN A 78 -3.59 20.52 -0.60
CA GLN A 78 -2.62 19.69 0.11
C GLN A 78 -3.23 18.33 0.48
N ASN A 79 -4.45 18.31 0.99
CA ASN A 79 -5.13 17.07 1.36
C ASN A 79 -5.47 16.23 0.13
N ARG A 80 -5.82 16.86 -0.98
CA ARG A 80 -6.07 16.16 -2.24
C ARG A 80 -4.79 15.50 -2.76
N ARG A 81 -3.67 16.21 -2.72
CA ARG A 81 -2.37 15.66 -3.11
C ARG A 81 -1.94 14.52 -2.20
N ALA A 82 -2.15 14.67 -0.90
CA ALA A 82 -1.84 13.61 0.07
C ALA A 82 -2.67 12.35 -0.18
N TYR A 83 -3.93 12.52 -0.53
CA TYR A 83 -4.81 11.40 -0.88
C TYR A 83 -4.31 10.69 -2.14
N ILE A 84 -4.01 11.44 -3.20
CA ILE A 84 -3.49 10.89 -4.45
C ILE A 84 -2.17 10.15 -4.19
N GLN A 85 -1.28 10.74 -3.39
CA GLN A 85 -0.01 10.11 -3.03
C GLN A 85 -0.23 8.81 -2.26
N SER A 86 -1.17 8.78 -1.33
CA SER A 86 -1.48 7.57 -0.57
C SER A 86 -2.07 6.47 -1.47
N LEU A 87 -2.88 6.84 -2.47
CA LEU A 87 -3.37 5.90 -3.47
C LEU A 87 -2.24 5.32 -4.31
N GLN A 88 -1.29 6.15 -4.73
CA GLN A 88 -0.12 5.67 -5.48
C GLN A 88 0.71 4.71 -4.65
N ASN A 89 0.95 5.03 -3.38
CA ASN A 89 1.68 4.16 -2.46
C ASN A 89 0.94 2.83 -2.27
N TYR A 90 -0.37 2.88 -2.11
CA TYR A 90 -1.21 1.69 -1.97
C TYR A 90 -1.07 0.77 -3.19
N TRP A 91 -1.19 1.34 -4.40
CA TRP A 91 -1.06 0.58 -5.63
C TRP A 91 0.34 0.02 -5.82
N ASN A 92 1.39 0.77 -5.45
CA ASN A 92 2.76 0.29 -5.51
C ASN A 92 2.97 -0.91 -4.59
N TYR A 93 2.46 -0.85 -3.36
CA TYR A 93 2.52 -1.99 -2.44
C TYR A 93 1.72 -3.18 -2.94
N PHE A 94 0.56 -2.92 -3.53
CA PHE A 94 -0.27 -3.98 -4.13
C PHE A 94 0.48 -4.69 -5.24
N TYR A 95 1.08 -3.95 -6.16
CA TYR A 95 1.83 -4.54 -7.27
C TYR A 95 3.06 -5.26 -6.78
N ASN A 96 3.78 -4.74 -5.80
CA ASN A 96 4.93 -5.40 -5.20
C ASN A 96 4.53 -6.70 -4.54
N LEU A 97 3.45 -6.69 -3.78
CA LEU A 97 2.93 -7.89 -3.11
C LEU A 97 2.49 -8.93 -4.13
N ARG A 98 1.84 -8.50 -5.19
CA ARG A 98 1.42 -9.37 -6.29
C ARG A 98 2.63 -9.99 -6.99
N SER A 99 3.67 -9.20 -7.24
CA SER A 99 4.91 -9.68 -7.86
C SER A 99 5.61 -10.70 -6.98
N LEU A 100 5.67 -10.45 -5.66
CA LEU A 100 6.23 -11.39 -4.70
C LEU A 100 5.43 -12.69 -4.65
N ALA A 101 4.11 -12.60 -4.63
CA ALA A 101 3.23 -13.77 -4.63
C ALA A 101 3.41 -14.59 -5.89
N LEU A 102 3.52 -13.95 -7.05
CA LEU A 102 3.77 -14.63 -8.32
C LEU A 102 5.16 -15.26 -8.36
N PHE A 103 6.17 -14.58 -7.82
CA PHE A 103 7.51 -15.08 -7.73
C PHE A 103 7.60 -16.33 -6.85
N ASP A 104 6.98 -16.28 -5.67
CA ASP A 104 6.87 -17.42 -4.77
C ASP A 104 6.13 -18.57 -5.43
N PHE A 105 5.08 -18.24 -6.13
CA PHE A 105 4.24 -19.15 -6.86
C PHE A 105 5.05 -19.86 -7.96
N LEU A 106 5.90 -19.13 -8.69
CA LEU A 106 6.76 -19.70 -9.73
C LEU A 106 7.90 -20.53 -9.17
N ASN A 107 8.41 -20.20 -7.98
CA ASN A 107 9.47 -20.95 -7.33
C ASN A 107 8.96 -22.22 -6.64
N ASN A 108 7.70 -22.29 -6.30
CA ASN A 108 7.06 -23.49 -5.78
C ASN A 108 6.69 -24.40 -6.97
N LYS A 109 7.41 -25.49 -7.12
CA LYS A 109 7.23 -26.44 -8.21
C LYS A 109 5.81 -26.96 -8.43
N PRO A 110 4.95 -27.14 -7.39
CA PRO A 110 3.57 -27.55 -7.65
C PRO A 110 2.83 -26.63 -8.60
N LEU A 111 3.33 -25.44 -8.74
CA LEU A 111 2.71 -24.44 -9.58
C LEU A 111 3.08 -24.53 -11.03
N GLU A 112 4.32 -24.89 -11.33
CA GLU A 112 4.71 -25.21 -12.69
C GLU A 112 3.86 -26.36 -13.25
N THR A 113 3.56 -27.32 -12.38
CA THR A 113 2.69 -28.45 -12.75
C THR A 113 1.27 -27.98 -13.05
N ASP A 114 0.74 -27.08 -12.23
CA ASP A 114 -0.59 -26.51 -12.42
C ASP A 114 -0.63 -25.61 -13.67
N TYR A 115 0.44 -24.87 -13.92
CA TYR A 115 0.57 -24.06 -15.12
C TYR A 115 0.56 -24.92 -16.37
N GLU A 116 1.30 -26.04 -16.35
CA GLU A 116 1.31 -27.00 -17.46
C GLU A 116 -0.09 -27.59 -17.70
N LYS A 117 -0.81 -27.89 -16.60
CA LYS A 117 -2.18 -28.38 -16.70
C LYS A 117 -3.13 -27.33 -17.30
N LEU A 118 -2.91 -26.07 -17.00
CA LEU A 118 -3.71 -24.99 -17.53
C LEU A 118 -3.45 -24.75 -19.02
N VAL A 119 -2.22 -24.99 -19.45
CA VAL A 119 -1.82 -24.84 -20.86
C VAL A 119 -2.25 -26.01 -21.70
N GLN A 120 -2.43 -27.19 -21.10
CA GLN A 120 -2.94 -28.36 -21.77
C GLN A 120 -4.47 -28.36 -21.73
#